data_0afe285c18901e5804047156255fe2c5
#
_entry.id   0afe285c18901e5804047156255fe2c5
#
_cell.length_a   1.000
_cell.length_b   1.000
_cell.length_c   1.000
_cell.angle_alpha   90.00
_cell.angle_beta   90.00
_cell.angle_gamma   90.00
#
_symmetry.space_group_name_H-M   'P 1'
#
loop_
_entity.id
_entity.type
_entity.pdbx_description
1 polymer ?
#
loop_
_entity_poly.entity_id
_entity_poly.type
_entity_poly.pdbx_seq_one_letter_code
_entity_poly.pdbx_strand_id
1 'polypeptide(L)'
;NKIRLNDVIATGTHVDGLISQPLIENIFEPNTPLHDGAVVIRGDRVIAAACLLRLSDTTGVGRDLGTRHRAGIGMSEHSDAVIVIVSEETGGISIAVDGMLKRRLSPETFEAILRSELLPAEEQQRRRWDTFVDFVKKLNPLRREKQHDKKDDDQQNSRQ
;
A
#
# COMPACT_ATOMS: atom_id res chain seq x y z
N ASN A 1 -6.36 12.24 21.89
CA ASN A 1 -5.20 13.03 21.41
C ASN A 1 -4.59 12.32 20.21
N LYS A 2 -4.62 12.95 19.03
CA LYS A 2 -3.88 12.43 17.86
C LYS A 2 -2.38 12.49 18.13
N ILE A 3 -1.68 11.39 17.91
CA ILE A 3 -0.21 11.33 17.95
C ILE A 3 0.29 12.00 16.67
N ARG A 4 1.16 13.00 16.81
CA ARG A 4 1.80 13.61 15.65
C ARG A 4 2.92 12.69 15.17
N LEU A 5 2.92 12.38 13.89
CA LEU A 5 3.96 11.54 13.29
C LEU A 5 5.39 12.10 13.55
N ASN A 6 5.50 13.43 13.69
CA ASN A 6 6.76 14.07 14.04
C ASN A 6 7.28 13.68 15.43
N ASP A 7 6.40 13.39 16.39
CA ASP A 7 6.80 12.95 17.73
C ASP A 7 7.40 11.53 17.65
N VAL A 8 6.87 10.70 16.76
CA VAL A 8 7.42 9.36 16.48
C VAL A 8 8.77 9.46 15.77
N ILE A 9 8.88 10.31 14.75
CA ILE A 9 10.14 10.57 14.01
C ILE A 9 11.27 10.99 14.98
N ALA A 10 10.96 11.85 15.94
CA ALA A 10 11.93 12.34 16.93
C ALA A 10 12.50 11.25 17.84
N THR A 11 11.88 10.08 17.93
CA THR A 11 12.37 8.93 18.72
C THR A 11 13.39 8.08 17.96
N GLY A 12 13.42 8.18 16.64
CA GLY A 12 14.24 7.35 15.77
C GLY A 12 15.49 8.04 15.23
N THR A 13 16.16 7.34 14.35
CA THR A 13 17.30 7.86 13.60
C THR A 13 16.83 8.48 12.30
N HIS A 14 17.21 9.73 12.04
CA HIS A 14 16.87 10.44 10.80
C HIS A 14 17.65 9.84 9.62
N VAL A 15 16.96 9.50 8.52
CA VAL A 15 17.54 8.85 7.33
C VAL A 15 17.48 9.78 6.12
N ASP A 16 16.31 10.35 5.84
CA ASP A 16 16.03 11.23 4.69
C ASP A 16 16.51 10.67 3.33
N GLY A 17 16.23 9.41 3.06
CA GLY A 17 16.61 8.71 1.83
C GLY A 17 15.42 8.44 0.90
N LEU A 18 15.63 8.42 -0.42
CA LEU A 18 14.61 7.94 -1.36
C LEU A 18 14.26 6.48 -1.07
N ILE A 19 12.97 6.16 -1.07
CA ILE A 19 12.52 4.79 -0.86
C ILE A 19 13.03 3.89 -1.99
N SER A 20 13.63 2.79 -1.63
CA SER A 20 14.07 1.74 -2.55
C SER A 20 14.10 0.40 -1.85
N GLN A 21 13.96 -0.68 -2.60
CA GLN A 21 14.04 -2.03 -2.04
C GLN A 21 15.36 -2.24 -1.27
N PRO A 22 16.56 -1.93 -1.80
CA PRO A 22 17.81 -2.11 -1.06
C PRO A 22 17.88 -1.28 0.23
N LEU A 23 17.32 -0.06 0.26
CA LEU A 23 17.31 0.76 1.47
C LEU A 23 16.44 0.10 2.56
N ILE A 24 15.24 -0.37 2.22
CA ILE A 24 14.34 -1.03 3.17
C ILE A 24 14.94 -2.35 3.67
N GLU A 25 15.50 -3.17 2.80
CA GLU A 25 16.17 -4.42 3.17
C GLU A 25 17.33 -4.16 4.13
N ASN A 26 18.19 -3.17 3.87
CA ASN A 26 19.31 -2.81 4.74
C ASN A 26 18.85 -2.24 6.09
N ILE A 27 17.77 -1.47 6.13
CA ILE A 27 17.23 -0.96 7.41
C ILE A 27 16.77 -2.12 8.30
N PHE A 28 16.08 -3.12 7.71
CA PHE A 28 15.55 -4.25 8.46
C PHE A 28 16.51 -5.46 8.55
N GLU A 29 17.75 -5.31 8.08
CA GLU A 29 18.77 -6.35 8.25
C GLU A 29 19.01 -6.62 9.73
N PRO A 30 18.86 -7.88 10.21
CA PRO A 30 19.01 -8.24 11.60
C PRO A 30 20.38 -7.82 12.18
N ASN A 31 20.39 -7.44 13.44
CA ASN A 31 21.58 -6.99 14.18
C ASN A 31 22.21 -5.67 13.70
N THR A 32 21.51 -4.88 12.89
CA THR A 32 21.92 -3.52 12.57
C THR A 32 21.29 -2.50 13.53
N PRO A 33 21.87 -1.30 13.72
CA PRO A 33 21.30 -0.30 14.63
C PRO A 33 19.90 0.21 14.23
N LEU A 34 19.48 0.02 12.98
CA LEU A 34 18.23 0.58 12.45
C LEU A 34 17.07 -0.42 12.41
N HIS A 35 17.31 -1.72 12.64
CA HIS A 35 16.30 -2.76 12.41
C HIS A 35 15.23 -2.83 13.51
N ASP A 36 15.57 -2.41 14.73
CA ASP A 36 14.65 -2.48 15.86
C ASP A 36 13.81 -1.21 15.98
N GLY A 37 12.56 -1.30 15.59
CA GLY A 37 11.61 -0.19 15.59
C GLY A 37 10.86 -0.03 14.27
N ALA A 38 10.16 1.09 14.14
CA ALA A 38 9.42 1.41 12.93
C ALA A 38 10.22 2.27 11.97
N VAL A 39 9.94 2.10 10.68
CA VAL A 39 10.39 3.00 9.62
C VAL A 39 9.25 3.95 9.28
N VAL A 40 9.53 5.25 9.27
CA VAL A 40 8.56 6.27 8.87
C VAL A 40 8.84 6.71 7.44
N ILE A 41 7.83 6.52 6.58
CA ILE A 41 7.86 6.91 5.17
C ILE A 41 6.87 8.06 4.96
N ARG A 42 7.28 9.08 4.23
CA ARG A 42 6.42 10.19 3.81
C ARG A 42 6.67 10.48 2.34
N GLY A 43 5.60 10.36 1.53
CA GLY A 43 5.74 10.45 0.08
C GLY A 43 6.65 9.35 -0.46
N ASP A 44 7.71 9.74 -1.13
CA ASP A 44 8.71 8.87 -1.74
C ASP A 44 9.99 8.70 -0.90
N ARG A 45 9.98 9.16 0.38
CA ARG A 45 11.18 9.17 1.23
C ARG A 45 11.00 8.39 2.53
N VAL A 46 12.02 7.67 2.91
CA VAL A 46 12.23 7.19 4.27
C VAL A 46 12.73 8.36 5.11
N ILE A 47 11.94 8.82 6.06
CA ILE A 47 12.27 9.98 6.91
C ILE A 47 13.12 9.55 8.10
N ALA A 48 12.73 8.48 8.78
CA ALA A 48 13.43 7.96 9.96
C ALA A 48 13.26 6.44 10.07
N ALA A 49 14.18 5.81 10.78
CA ALA A 49 14.18 4.38 11.13
C ALA A 49 14.40 4.20 12.62
N ALA A 50 14.22 2.98 13.15
CA ALA A 50 14.28 2.66 14.58
C ALA A 50 13.37 3.54 15.44
N CYS A 51 12.20 3.95 14.90
CA CYS A 51 11.23 4.77 15.63
C CYS A 51 10.43 3.93 16.62
N LEU A 52 10.16 4.48 17.81
CA LEU A 52 9.37 3.84 18.83
C LEU A 52 7.89 4.17 18.66
N LEU A 53 7.05 3.13 18.57
CA LEU A 53 5.59 3.26 18.53
C LEU A 53 5.01 2.94 19.92
N ARG A 54 3.93 3.64 20.28
CA ARG A 54 3.16 3.28 21.46
C ARG A 54 2.38 2.00 21.23
N LEU A 55 2.35 1.13 22.23
CA LEU A 55 1.49 -0.05 22.20
C LEU A 55 0.02 0.35 22.39
N SER A 56 -0.88 -0.36 21.72
CA SER A 56 -2.31 -0.22 22.02
C SER A 56 -2.62 -0.69 23.42
N ASP A 57 -3.41 0.11 24.15
CA ASP A 57 -3.94 -0.22 25.48
C ASP A 57 -5.25 -1.03 25.37
N THR A 58 -5.72 -1.30 24.14
CA THR A 58 -6.99 -1.99 23.90
C THR A 58 -6.93 -3.44 24.36
N THR A 59 -7.63 -3.75 25.44
CA THR A 59 -7.67 -5.06 26.10
C THR A 59 -8.36 -6.16 25.29
N GLY A 60 -8.96 -5.83 24.14
CA GLY A 60 -9.64 -6.76 23.22
C GLY A 60 -8.78 -7.28 22.08
N VAL A 61 -7.57 -6.78 21.92
CA VAL A 61 -6.63 -7.25 20.87
C VAL A 61 -6.15 -8.64 21.25
N GLY A 62 -6.40 -9.63 20.39
CA GLY A 62 -6.19 -11.06 20.65
C GLY A 62 -4.87 -11.36 21.34
N ARG A 63 -4.90 -12.29 22.31
CA ARG A 63 -3.72 -12.72 23.11
C ARG A 63 -2.58 -13.29 22.26
N ASP A 64 -2.85 -13.59 21.00
CA ASP A 64 -1.92 -14.13 20.00
C ASP A 64 -1.20 -13.07 19.18
N LEU A 65 -1.38 -11.78 19.52
CA LEU A 65 -0.72 -10.68 18.81
C LEU A 65 0.60 -10.29 19.50
N GLY A 66 1.68 -10.40 18.75
CA GLY A 66 3.00 -9.94 19.20
C GLY A 66 3.08 -8.42 19.35
N THR A 67 4.18 -7.95 19.93
CA THR A 67 4.45 -6.54 20.25
C THR A 67 4.32 -5.62 19.04
N ARG A 68 4.81 -6.04 17.86
CA ARG A 68 4.73 -5.26 16.61
C ARG A 68 3.29 -5.01 16.15
N HIS A 69 2.43 -6.01 16.25
CA HIS A 69 1.02 -5.85 15.92
C HIS A 69 0.33 -4.88 16.88
N ARG A 70 0.60 -4.98 18.18
CA ARG A 70 0.05 -4.08 19.19
C ARG A 70 0.54 -2.64 19.00
N ALA A 71 1.82 -2.46 18.63
CA ALA A 71 2.38 -1.15 18.32
C ALA A 71 1.73 -0.55 17.05
N GLY A 72 1.55 -1.36 16.00
CA GLY A 72 0.90 -0.93 14.77
C GLY A 72 -0.56 -0.52 14.98
N ILE A 73 -1.34 -1.28 15.75
CA ILE A 73 -2.70 -0.92 16.10
C ILE A 73 -2.72 0.39 16.89
N GLY A 74 -1.93 0.49 17.97
CA GLY A 74 -1.88 1.68 18.81
C GLY A 74 -1.51 2.95 18.05
N MET A 75 -0.61 2.85 17.08
CA MET A 75 -0.29 3.98 16.20
C MET A 75 -1.46 4.32 15.27
N SER A 76 -2.12 3.33 14.68
CA SER A 76 -3.24 3.55 13.75
C SER A 76 -4.49 4.11 14.45
N GLU A 77 -4.71 3.84 15.74
CA GLU A 77 -5.81 4.40 16.53
C GLU A 77 -5.70 5.93 16.68
N HIS A 78 -4.49 6.47 16.59
CA HIS A 78 -4.20 7.85 16.96
C HIS A 78 -3.57 8.67 15.83
N SER A 79 -3.45 8.12 14.63
CA SER A 79 -2.89 8.79 13.46
C SER A 79 -3.70 8.45 12.21
N ASP A 80 -3.47 9.18 11.14
CA ASP A 80 -3.95 8.91 9.78
C ASP A 80 -2.95 8.08 8.96
N ALA A 81 -1.93 7.50 9.62
CA ALA A 81 -0.93 6.70 8.95
C ALA A 81 -1.45 5.29 8.64
N VAL A 82 -1.05 4.77 7.51
CA VAL A 82 -1.20 3.35 7.15
C VAL A 82 -0.01 2.59 7.74
N ILE A 83 -0.27 1.65 8.63
CA ILE A 83 0.79 0.90 9.32
C ILE A 83 0.92 -0.49 8.71
N VAL A 84 2.05 -0.76 8.09
CA VAL A 84 2.42 -2.09 7.60
C VAL A 84 3.20 -2.83 8.67
N ILE A 85 2.78 -4.06 8.98
CA ILE A 85 3.42 -4.91 9.99
C ILE A 85 3.84 -6.22 9.33
N VAL A 86 5.11 -6.59 9.47
CA VAL A 86 5.63 -7.90 9.07
C VAL A 86 5.92 -8.71 10.35
N SER A 87 5.34 -9.91 10.44
CA SER A 87 5.55 -10.79 11.59
C SER A 87 6.95 -11.37 11.55
N GLU A 88 7.69 -11.28 12.65
CA GLU A 88 9.01 -11.93 12.78
C GLU A 88 8.91 -13.44 12.78
N GLU A 89 7.83 -13.98 13.36
CA GLU A 89 7.68 -15.43 13.52
C GLU A 89 7.27 -16.11 12.21
N THR A 90 6.43 -15.43 11.40
CA THR A 90 5.78 -16.06 10.24
C THR A 90 6.08 -15.39 8.91
N GLY A 91 6.71 -14.21 8.90
CA GLY A 91 6.84 -13.36 7.70
C GLY A 91 5.52 -12.81 7.18
N GLY A 92 4.41 -13.10 7.88
CA GLY A 92 3.07 -12.71 7.44
C GLY A 92 2.88 -11.19 7.47
N ILE A 93 2.32 -10.65 6.39
CA ILE A 93 2.04 -9.21 6.22
C ILE A 93 0.67 -8.89 6.80
N SER A 94 0.61 -7.78 7.53
CA SER A 94 -0.62 -7.20 8.09
C SER A 94 -0.64 -5.70 7.84
N ILE A 95 -1.84 -5.11 7.78
CA ILE A 95 -2.03 -3.65 7.72
C ILE A 95 -2.95 -3.23 8.87
N ALA A 96 -2.60 -2.15 9.55
CA ALA A 96 -3.45 -1.47 10.51
C ALA A 96 -3.78 -0.05 10.02
N VAL A 97 -5.07 0.29 10.02
CA VAL A 97 -5.63 1.60 9.65
C VAL A 97 -6.80 1.88 10.57
N ASP A 98 -6.90 3.08 11.13
CA ASP A 98 -7.99 3.53 12.01
C ASP A 98 -8.30 2.52 13.14
N GLY A 99 -7.28 1.93 13.75
CA GLY A 99 -7.42 0.93 14.82
C GLY A 99 -7.82 -0.47 14.35
N MET A 100 -8.07 -0.66 13.08
CA MET A 100 -8.44 -1.96 12.52
C MET A 100 -7.24 -2.69 11.92
N LEU A 101 -7.04 -3.95 12.32
CA LEU A 101 -5.97 -4.80 11.83
C LEU A 101 -6.49 -5.84 10.83
N LYS A 102 -5.94 -5.83 9.61
CA LYS A 102 -6.12 -6.87 8.60
C LYS A 102 -4.85 -7.73 8.55
N ARG A 103 -4.98 -9.03 8.81
CA ARG A 103 -3.85 -9.96 8.97
C ARG A 103 -3.73 -10.94 7.81
N ARG A 104 -2.54 -11.54 7.66
CA ARG A 104 -2.26 -12.62 6.72
C ARG A 104 -2.63 -12.27 5.29
N LEU A 105 -2.23 -11.09 4.87
CA LEU A 105 -2.51 -10.60 3.53
C LEU A 105 -1.65 -11.32 2.49
N SER A 106 -2.26 -11.71 1.36
CA SER A 106 -1.47 -12.06 0.18
C SER A 106 -0.82 -10.81 -0.41
N PRO A 107 0.27 -10.93 -1.18
CA PRO A 107 0.91 -9.78 -1.84
C PRO A 107 -0.07 -8.95 -2.66
N GLU A 108 -0.99 -9.58 -3.38
CA GLU A 108 -1.97 -8.91 -4.23
C GLU A 108 -3.00 -8.13 -3.38
N THR A 109 -3.47 -8.74 -2.29
CA THR A 109 -4.41 -8.10 -1.35
C THR A 109 -3.74 -6.94 -0.64
N PHE A 110 -2.48 -7.12 -0.21
CA PHE A 110 -1.67 -6.07 0.40
C PHE A 110 -1.52 -4.87 -0.54
N GLU A 111 -1.11 -5.10 -1.79
CA GLU A 111 -0.97 -4.04 -2.78
C GLU A 111 -2.29 -3.31 -3.03
N ALA A 112 -3.40 -4.04 -3.16
CA ALA A 112 -4.71 -3.46 -3.39
C ALA A 112 -5.15 -2.54 -2.24
N ILE A 113 -4.97 -2.98 -0.98
CA ILE A 113 -5.29 -2.19 0.20
C ILE A 113 -4.37 -0.96 0.27
N LEU A 114 -3.05 -1.15 0.13
CA LEU A 114 -2.09 -0.05 0.21
C LEU A 114 -2.39 1.04 -0.82
N ARG A 115 -2.72 0.64 -2.05
CA ARG A 115 -3.15 1.58 -3.09
C ARG A 115 -4.44 2.32 -2.73
N SER A 116 -5.42 1.61 -2.14
CA SER A 116 -6.69 2.23 -1.75
C SER A 116 -6.54 3.24 -0.61
N GLU A 117 -5.59 3.04 0.29
CA GLU A 117 -5.36 3.92 1.44
C GLU A 117 -4.45 5.11 1.09
N LEU A 118 -3.47 4.93 0.21
CA LEU A 118 -2.46 5.95 -0.08
C LEU A 118 -2.78 6.82 -1.30
N LEU A 119 -3.61 6.34 -2.24
CA LEU A 119 -3.95 7.13 -3.42
C LEU A 119 -5.11 8.09 -3.13
N PRO A 120 -5.08 9.33 -3.64
CA PRO A 120 -6.20 10.27 -3.56
C PRO A 120 -7.49 9.66 -4.12
N ALA A 121 -8.63 9.99 -3.52
CA ALA A 121 -9.94 9.46 -3.93
C ALA A 121 -10.25 9.72 -5.42
N GLU A 122 -9.81 10.84 -5.99
CA GLU A 122 -9.95 11.18 -7.40
C GLU A 122 -9.18 10.22 -8.31
N GLU A 123 -7.97 9.84 -7.92
CA GLU A 123 -7.13 8.92 -8.68
C GLU A 123 -7.63 7.47 -8.57
N GLN A 124 -8.17 7.11 -7.41
CA GLN A 124 -8.87 5.84 -7.20
C GLN A 124 -10.12 5.74 -8.08
N GLN A 125 -10.91 6.81 -8.17
CA GLN A 125 -12.13 6.86 -8.96
C GLN A 125 -11.82 6.81 -10.46
N ARG A 126 -10.79 7.51 -10.93
CA ARG A 126 -10.33 7.48 -12.32
C ARG A 126 -9.89 6.07 -12.73
N ARG A 127 -9.10 5.37 -11.91
CA ARG A 127 -8.67 3.98 -12.17
C ARG A 127 -9.82 2.99 -12.19
N ARG A 128 -10.78 3.12 -11.26
CA ARG A 128 -12.00 2.28 -11.26
C ARG A 128 -12.81 2.49 -12.55
N TRP A 129 -12.88 3.74 -13.02
CA TRP A 129 -13.55 4.07 -14.26
C TRP A 129 -12.83 3.50 -15.48
N ASP A 130 -11.51 3.63 -15.57
CA ASP A 130 -10.70 3.06 -16.66
C ASP A 130 -10.82 1.53 -16.71
N THR A 131 -10.76 0.86 -15.56
CA THR A 131 -10.95 -0.60 -15.46
C THR A 131 -12.36 -1.01 -15.89
N PHE A 132 -13.38 -0.24 -15.50
CA PHE A 132 -14.77 -0.48 -15.92
C PHE A 132 -14.96 -0.27 -17.43
N VAL A 133 -14.39 0.78 -17.98
CA VAL A 133 -14.42 1.04 -19.43
C VAL A 133 -13.74 -0.06 -20.22
N ASP A 134 -12.59 -0.55 -19.75
CA ASP A 134 -11.87 -1.66 -20.39
C ASP A 134 -12.63 -2.99 -20.27
N PHE A 135 -13.30 -3.22 -19.16
CA PHE A 135 -14.21 -4.36 -18.99
C PHE A 135 -15.39 -4.31 -19.96
N VAL A 136 -16.04 -3.15 -20.08
CA VAL A 136 -17.16 -2.94 -21.03
C VAL A 136 -16.70 -3.10 -22.48
N LYS A 137 -15.51 -2.60 -22.84
CA LYS A 137 -14.93 -2.81 -24.18
C LYS A 137 -14.68 -4.29 -24.49
N LYS A 138 -14.27 -5.08 -23.49
CA LYS A 138 -14.08 -6.53 -23.64
C LYS A 138 -15.40 -7.32 -23.76
N LEU A 139 -16.49 -6.81 -23.17
CA LEU A 139 -17.82 -7.42 -23.25
C LEU A 139 -18.54 -7.15 -24.58
N ASN A 140 -18.09 -6.20 -25.40
CA ASN A 140 -18.72 -5.86 -26.67
C ASN A 140 -17.82 -6.19 -27.88
N PRO A 141 -17.70 -7.47 -28.28
CA PRO A 141 -16.88 -7.91 -29.39
C PRO A 141 -17.43 -7.50 -30.77
N LEU A 142 -18.71 -7.08 -30.86
CA LEU A 142 -19.41 -6.83 -32.11
C LEU A 142 -19.02 -5.53 -32.83
N ARG A 143 -18.12 -4.72 -32.28
CA ARG A 143 -17.67 -3.48 -32.92
C ARG A 143 -16.42 -3.65 -33.80
N ARG A 144 -15.79 -4.83 -33.82
CA ARG A 144 -14.58 -5.10 -34.64
C ARG A 144 -14.90 -5.53 -36.08
N GLU A 145 -16.09 -6.01 -36.36
CA GLU A 145 -16.43 -6.50 -37.73
C GLU A 145 -16.81 -5.37 -38.69
N LYS A 146 -17.26 -4.21 -38.24
CA LYS A 146 -17.69 -3.12 -39.14
C LYS A 146 -16.55 -2.26 -39.73
N GLN A 147 -15.32 -2.46 -39.35
CA GLN A 147 -14.17 -1.76 -39.96
C GLN A 147 -13.43 -2.56 -41.02
N HIS A 148 -13.71 -3.86 -41.18
CA HIS A 148 -13.09 -4.66 -42.23
C HIS A 148 -13.87 -4.62 -43.53
N ASP A 149 -15.22 -4.51 -43.46
CA ASP A 149 -16.05 -4.47 -44.69
C ASP A 149 -16.00 -3.14 -45.48
N LYS A 150 -15.50 -2.07 -44.86
CA LYS A 150 -15.35 -0.78 -45.57
C LYS A 150 -14.07 -0.63 -46.38
N LYS A 151 -13.07 -1.53 -46.18
CA LYS A 151 -11.82 -1.45 -46.96
C LYS A 151 -11.83 -2.25 -48.24
N ASP A 152 -12.73 -3.20 -48.35
CA ASP A 152 -12.82 -4.04 -49.56
C ASP A 152 -13.68 -3.44 -50.65
N ASP A 153 -14.65 -2.56 -50.34
CA ASP A 153 -15.49 -1.85 -51.32
C ASP A 153 -14.75 -0.71 -52.03
N ASP A 154 -13.77 -0.07 -51.40
CA ASP A 154 -13.02 1.05 -52.03
C ASP A 154 -11.92 0.55 -53.00
N GLN A 155 -11.56 -0.73 -53.02
CA GLN A 155 -10.58 -1.27 -53.94
C GLN A 155 -11.18 -1.83 -55.26
N GLN A 156 -12.48 -2.07 -55.30
CA GLN A 156 -13.13 -2.54 -56.53
C GLN A 156 -13.60 -1.38 -57.45
N ASN A 157 -13.74 -0.16 -56.90
CA ASN A 157 -14.19 0.98 -57.69
C ASN A 157 -13.08 1.83 -58.36
N SER A 158 -11.82 1.43 -58.24
CA SER A 158 -10.65 2.10 -58.83
C SER A 158 -10.06 1.33 -60.07
N ARG A 159 -10.78 0.34 -60.60
CA ARG A 159 -10.38 -0.46 -61.75
C ARG A 159 -11.41 -0.54 -62.86
N GLN A 160 -12.12 0.54 -63.14
CA GLN A 160 -12.86 0.74 -64.36
C GLN A 160 -12.48 2.05 -65.02
#